data_d7c3d84af29ae064d0d5c3371b4de317
#
_entry.id   d7c3d84af29ae064d0d5c3371b4de317
#
_cell.length_a   1.000
_cell.length_b   1.000
_cell.length_c   1.000
_cell.angle_alpha   90.00
_cell.angle_beta   90.00
_cell.angle_gamma   90.00
#
_symmetry.space_group_name_H-M   'P 1'
#
loop_
_entity.id
_entity.type
_entity.pdbx_description
1 polymer ?
#
loop_
_entity_poly.entity_id
_entity_poly.type
_entity_poly.pdbx_seq_one_letter_code
_entity_poly.pdbx_strand_id
1 'polypeptide(L)'
;MSRGLPYNVKQCLEKSRDSALLAIETYNKPAVRFRSGGYIVLMVISWTSLFYAIFFRNKIKPFHRVNDSNRFEKKDGDYCYWELKECIKQYFKTDTSNPIRKNLEFFIPLRNKIEHKSLPEIDPDLFAECQALLLNYDKILEKEFGLDFCIRESLSFSLQLFPSSRNLADAIKSNPDAKNVKDFINKYRSSLSTDVLESGQYSFKAFLLQVANHKSADSLPIQFVRYDELTDEEKRNVNRVAALVKVKERPVSGKDLLMPGKVVEIVQHELGNPKINKNGKTKNLSSI
;
A
#
# COMPACT_ATOMS: atom_id res chain seq x y z
N MET A 1 32.37 20.84 13.05
CA MET A 1 31.68 20.50 11.79
C MET A 1 31.42 19.00 11.78
N SER A 2 30.16 18.58 11.81
CA SER A 2 29.84 17.16 11.69
C SER A 2 30.23 16.68 10.27
N ARG A 3 31.13 15.69 10.18
CA ARG A 3 31.47 15.07 8.91
C ARG A 3 30.20 14.45 8.34
N GLY A 4 29.86 14.79 7.10
CA GLY A 4 28.73 14.17 6.39
C GLY A 4 28.86 12.65 6.33
N LEU A 5 27.77 11.95 5.96
CA LEU A 5 27.75 10.50 5.83
C LEU A 5 28.82 10.02 4.82
N PRO A 6 29.52 8.89 5.10
CA PRO A 6 30.42 8.26 4.14
C PRO A 6 29.73 7.98 2.80
N TYR A 7 30.49 8.02 1.70
CA TYR A 7 29.95 7.90 0.34
C TYR A 7 29.09 6.65 0.11
N ASN A 8 29.56 5.48 0.54
CA ASN A 8 28.83 4.22 0.41
C ASN A 8 27.53 4.18 1.23
N VAL A 9 27.53 4.81 2.42
CA VAL A 9 26.33 4.95 3.25
C VAL A 9 25.33 5.85 2.54
N LYS A 10 25.78 6.97 2.01
CA LYS A 10 24.93 7.93 1.29
C LYS A 10 24.30 7.28 0.06
N GLN A 11 25.09 6.61 -0.78
CA GLN A 11 24.57 5.92 -1.96
C GLN A 11 23.50 4.86 -1.63
N CYS A 12 23.77 4.02 -0.60
CA CYS A 12 22.79 3.02 -0.18
C CYS A 12 21.51 3.66 0.36
N LEU A 13 21.63 4.75 1.10
CA LEU A 13 20.49 5.47 1.67
C LEU A 13 19.66 6.16 0.59
N GLU A 14 20.29 6.81 -0.39
CA GLU A 14 19.60 7.41 -1.54
C GLU A 14 18.86 6.34 -2.34
N LYS A 15 19.54 5.25 -2.73
CA LYS A 15 18.89 4.12 -3.43
C LYS A 15 17.71 3.56 -2.64
N SER A 16 17.85 3.45 -1.32
CA SER A 16 16.78 2.96 -0.45
C SER A 16 15.56 3.87 -0.51
N ARG A 17 15.74 5.19 -0.34
CA ARG A 17 14.66 6.17 -0.35
C ARG A 17 13.97 6.27 -1.71
N ASP A 18 14.75 6.35 -2.79
CA ASP A 18 14.21 6.40 -4.15
C ASP A 18 13.37 5.17 -4.49
N SER A 19 13.85 3.98 -4.07
CA SER A 19 13.09 2.74 -4.25
C SER A 19 11.79 2.73 -3.47
N ALA A 20 11.77 3.28 -2.24
CA ALA A 20 10.56 3.38 -1.43
C ALA A 20 9.56 4.37 -2.04
N LEU A 21 10.00 5.54 -2.48
CA LEU A 21 9.16 6.53 -3.14
C LEU A 21 8.54 5.97 -4.43
N LEU A 22 9.34 5.30 -5.26
CA LEU A 22 8.85 4.65 -6.47
C LEU A 22 7.85 3.52 -6.15
N ALA A 23 8.07 2.77 -5.06
CA ALA A 23 7.12 1.75 -4.60
C ALA A 23 5.75 2.37 -4.29
N ILE A 24 5.73 3.48 -3.58
CA ILE A 24 4.50 4.21 -3.22
C ILE A 24 3.80 4.73 -4.46
N GLU A 25 4.54 5.37 -5.39
CA GLU A 25 3.97 5.84 -6.65
C GLU A 25 3.36 4.69 -7.46
N THR A 26 4.05 3.55 -7.53
CA THR A 26 3.55 2.35 -8.23
C THR A 26 2.27 1.84 -7.61
N TYR A 27 2.21 1.79 -6.26
CA TYR A 27 1.02 1.35 -5.53
C TYR A 27 -0.18 2.27 -5.73
N ASN A 28 0.08 3.58 -5.82
CA ASN A 28 -0.94 4.62 -5.93
C ASN A 28 -1.44 4.85 -7.37
N LYS A 29 -0.80 4.26 -8.39
CA LYS A 29 -1.23 4.42 -9.79
C LYS A 29 -2.55 3.69 -10.07
N PRO A 30 -3.64 4.39 -10.46
CA PRO A 30 -4.95 3.76 -10.65
C PRO A 30 -4.98 2.71 -11.77
N ALA A 31 -4.16 2.91 -12.81
CA ALA A 31 -4.10 2.04 -13.99
C ALA A 31 -3.33 0.73 -13.75
N VAL A 32 -2.57 0.61 -12.66
CA VAL A 32 -1.83 -0.61 -12.33
C VAL A 32 -2.80 -1.62 -11.71
N ARG A 33 -2.95 -2.78 -12.33
CA ARG A 33 -3.89 -3.82 -11.86
C ARG A 33 -3.39 -4.56 -10.63
N PHE A 34 -2.13 -4.99 -10.64
CA PHE A 34 -1.48 -5.68 -9.54
C PHE A 34 -0.51 -4.74 -8.82
N ARG A 35 -1.06 -3.94 -7.90
CA ARG A 35 -0.32 -2.85 -7.23
C ARG A 35 0.67 -3.36 -6.21
N SER A 36 0.25 -4.34 -5.39
CA SER A 36 1.11 -4.91 -4.35
C SER A 36 2.33 -5.61 -4.95
N GLY A 37 2.23 -6.19 -6.14
CA GLY A 37 3.36 -6.86 -6.78
C GLY A 37 4.56 -5.94 -7.01
N GLY A 38 4.36 -4.85 -7.74
CA GLY A 38 5.42 -3.85 -7.98
C GLY A 38 5.92 -3.20 -6.69
N TYR A 39 4.98 -2.88 -5.80
CA TYR A 39 5.29 -2.32 -4.49
C TYR A 39 6.22 -3.23 -3.67
N ILE A 40 5.89 -4.52 -3.54
CA ILE A 40 6.66 -5.47 -2.75
C ILE A 40 8.10 -5.61 -3.28
N VAL A 41 8.27 -5.73 -4.60
CA VAL A 41 9.60 -5.83 -5.20
C VAL A 41 10.45 -4.61 -4.88
N LEU A 42 9.91 -3.41 -5.08
CA LEU A 42 10.61 -2.15 -4.81
C LEU A 42 10.89 -1.95 -3.32
N MET A 43 9.95 -2.31 -2.44
CA MET A 43 10.17 -2.24 -0.99
C MET A 43 11.23 -3.23 -0.50
N VAL A 44 11.34 -4.41 -1.10
CA VAL A 44 12.43 -5.36 -0.80
C VAL A 44 13.78 -4.75 -1.16
N ILE A 45 13.90 -4.07 -2.31
CA ILE A 45 15.12 -3.33 -2.71
C ILE A 45 15.40 -2.20 -1.71
N SER A 46 14.38 -1.44 -1.37
CA SER A 46 14.46 -0.33 -0.43
C SER A 46 14.99 -0.78 0.95
N TRP A 47 14.36 -1.77 1.55
CA TRP A 47 14.78 -2.32 2.84
C TRP A 47 16.19 -2.92 2.83
N THR A 48 16.54 -3.64 1.75
CA THR A 48 17.88 -4.21 1.60
C THR A 48 18.92 -3.11 1.56
N SER A 49 18.68 -2.05 0.78
CA SER A 49 19.57 -0.90 0.68
C SER A 49 19.66 -0.11 1.98
N LEU A 50 18.55 0.00 2.75
CA LEU A 50 18.56 0.61 4.08
C LEU A 50 19.45 -0.16 5.05
N PHE A 51 19.34 -1.47 5.08
CA PHE A 51 20.21 -2.30 5.93
C PHE A 51 21.67 -2.17 5.52
N TYR A 52 21.99 -2.10 4.22
CA TYR A 52 23.37 -1.86 3.79
C TYR A 52 23.88 -0.50 4.30
N ALA A 53 23.09 0.55 4.22
CA ALA A 53 23.45 1.87 4.76
C ALA A 53 23.74 1.78 6.26
N ILE A 54 22.89 1.09 7.03
CA ILE A 54 23.06 0.87 8.48
C ILE A 54 24.36 0.10 8.77
N PHE A 55 24.60 -0.99 8.04
CA PHE A 55 25.77 -1.83 8.25
C PHE A 55 27.06 -1.08 7.91
N PHE A 56 27.12 -0.40 6.76
CA PHE A 56 28.30 0.41 6.39
C PHE A 56 28.57 1.52 7.38
N ARG A 57 27.53 2.22 7.90
CA ARG A 57 27.69 3.22 8.96
C ARG A 57 28.32 2.60 10.21
N ASN A 58 27.93 1.37 10.54
CA ASN A 58 28.47 0.63 11.68
C ASN A 58 29.78 -0.13 11.35
N LYS A 59 30.43 0.18 10.21
CA LYS A 59 31.66 -0.46 9.74
C LYS A 59 31.53 -1.98 9.51
N ILE A 60 30.32 -2.49 9.33
CA ILE A 60 30.02 -3.87 8.96
C ILE A 60 29.94 -3.93 7.42
N LYS A 61 30.65 -4.89 6.84
CA LYS A 61 30.58 -5.15 5.38
C LYS A 61 29.53 -6.20 5.12
N PRO A 62 28.39 -5.89 4.47
CA PRO A 62 27.29 -6.82 4.23
C PRO A 62 27.57 -7.75 3.04
N PHE A 63 28.68 -8.49 3.12
CA PHE A 63 29.14 -9.39 2.07
C PHE A 63 29.23 -10.82 2.57
N HIS A 64 28.90 -11.79 1.74
CA HIS A 64 29.15 -13.19 2.02
C HIS A 64 30.64 -13.48 2.11
N ARG A 65 30.99 -14.45 2.95
CA ARG A 65 32.37 -14.91 3.08
C ARG A 65 32.52 -16.26 2.39
N VAL A 66 33.70 -16.50 1.87
CA VAL A 66 34.06 -17.81 1.32
C VAL A 66 34.36 -18.76 2.46
N ASN A 67 33.53 -19.80 2.67
CA ASN A 67 33.77 -20.94 3.58
C ASN A 67 34.59 -20.56 4.82
N ASP A 68 33.99 -20.01 5.85
CA ASP A 68 34.59 -19.64 7.15
C ASP A 68 35.90 -18.83 7.10
N SER A 69 36.30 -18.39 5.92
CA SER A 69 37.48 -17.56 5.72
C SER A 69 37.19 -16.07 5.93
N ASN A 70 38.26 -15.28 6.17
CA ASN A 70 38.12 -13.84 6.22
C ASN A 70 37.98 -13.17 4.84
N ARG A 71 37.95 -13.95 3.75
CA ARG A 71 37.80 -13.42 2.38
C ARG A 71 36.34 -13.30 2.02
N PHE A 72 35.99 -12.18 1.38
CA PHE A 72 34.63 -11.99 0.86
C PHE A 72 34.46 -12.68 -0.48
N GLU A 73 33.30 -13.29 -0.67
CA GLU A 73 32.90 -13.92 -1.91
C GLU A 73 32.73 -12.86 -3.01
N LYS A 74 33.20 -13.19 -4.23
CA LYS A 74 33.04 -12.38 -5.43
C LYS A 74 32.48 -13.22 -6.56
N LYS A 75 31.57 -12.62 -7.32
CA LYS A 75 31.05 -13.16 -8.56
C LYS A 75 31.21 -12.11 -9.65
N ASP A 76 31.78 -12.46 -10.78
CA ASP A 76 32.05 -11.57 -11.93
C ASP A 76 32.80 -10.28 -11.55
N GLY A 77 33.66 -10.35 -10.53
CA GLY A 77 34.45 -9.21 -10.02
C GLY A 77 33.81 -8.41 -8.87
N ASP A 78 32.53 -8.55 -8.69
CA ASP A 78 31.77 -7.83 -7.64
C ASP A 78 31.61 -8.65 -6.36
N TYR A 79 31.51 -7.97 -5.21
CA TYR A 79 31.23 -8.63 -3.94
C TYR A 79 29.80 -9.18 -3.90
N CYS A 80 29.63 -10.41 -3.38
CA CYS A 80 28.32 -11.00 -3.14
C CYS A 80 27.71 -10.39 -1.88
N TYR A 81 26.74 -9.50 -2.06
CA TYR A 81 26.05 -8.84 -0.97
C TYR A 81 25.04 -9.79 -0.29
N TRP A 82 24.81 -9.58 1.01
CA TRP A 82 23.77 -10.27 1.75
C TRP A 82 22.39 -9.98 1.15
N GLU A 83 21.57 -11.00 1.05
CA GLU A 83 20.16 -10.85 0.70
C GLU A 83 19.38 -10.27 1.89
N LEU A 84 18.15 -9.80 1.64
CA LEU A 84 17.28 -9.25 2.69
C LEU A 84 17.14 -10.19 3.89
N LYS A 85 17.03 -11.51 3.65
CA LYS A 85 16.93 -12.51 4.71
C LYS A 85 18.10 -12.47 5.68
N GLU A 86 19.32 -12.41 5.16
CA GLU A 86 20.53 -12.33 5.98
C GLU A 86 20.62 -10.96 6.67
N CYS A 87 20.27 -9.87 5.98
CA CYS A 87 20.22 -8.53 6.56
C CYS A 87 19.28 -8.47 7.79
N ILE A 88 18.09 -9.06 7.69
CA ILE A 88 17.13 -9.14 8.80
C ILE A 88 17.74 -9.90 9.98
N LYS A 89 18.34 -11.06 9.72
CA LYS A 89 19.01 -11.87 10.76
C LYS A 89 20.10 -11.08 11.47
N GLN A 90 20.94 -10.36 10.73
CA GLN A 90 22.03 -9.57 11.29
C GLN A 90 21.56 -8.33 12.05
N TYR A 91 20.47 -7.69 11.61
CA TYR A 91 19.93 -6.48 12.27
C TYR A 91 19.16 -6.82 13.55
N PHE A 92 18.23 -7.78 13.49
CA PHE A 92 17.39 -8.14 14.63
C PHE A 92 18.04 -9.17 15.56
N LYS A 93 19.10 -9.84 15.11
CA LYS A 93 19.85 -10.85 15.91
C LYS A 93 18.93 -11.88 16.56
N THR A 94 18.89 -11.91 17.90
CA THR A 94 18.11 -12.85 18.71
C THR A 94 16.64 -12.48 18.87
N ASP A 95 16.25 -11.25 18.50
CA ASP A 95 14.84 -10.81 18.59
C ASP A 95 14.02 -11.41 17.45
N THR A 96 13.66 -12.67 17.61
CA THR A 96 12.90 -13.44 16.60
C THR A 96 11.40 -13.17 16.64
N SER A 97 10.88 -12.62 17.74
CA SER A 97 9.47 -12.30 17.94
C SER A 97 9.11 -10.88 17.50
N ASN A 98 10.08 -10.07 17.12
CA ASN A 98 9.89 -8.67 16.70
C ASN A 98 8.86 -8.55 15.58
N PRO A 99 7.78 -7.77 15.74
CA PRO A 99 6.74 -7.65 14.73
C PRO A 99 7.23 -7.07 13.39
N ILE A 100 8.20 -6.12 13.41
CA ILE A 100 8.81 -5.58 12.18
C ILE A 100 9.58 -6.68 11.45
N ARG A 101 10.33 -7.48 12.19
CA ARG A 101 11.04 -8.65 11.64
C ARG A 101 10.06 -9.61 11.00
N LYS A 102 8.94 -9.94 11.66
CA LYS A 102 7.91 -10.85 11.14
C LYS A 102 7.24 -10.29 9.89
N ASN A 103 6.98 -8.97 9.85
CA ASN A 103 6.46 -8.31 8.66
C ASN A 103 7.46 -8.45 7.48
N LEU A 104 8.74 -8.18 7.69
CA LEU A 104 9.78 -8.34 6.67
C LEU A 104 9.96 -9.80 6.20
N GLU A 105 10.00 -10.75 7.15
CA GLU A 105 10.10 -12.19 6.86
C GLU A 105 8.92 -12.71 6.04
N PHE A 106 7.73 -12.13 6.21
CA PHE A 106 6.55 -12.45 5.41
C PHE A 106 6.73 -12.10 3.92
N PHE A 107 7.34 -10.95 3.61
CA PHE A 107 7.47 -10.46 2.24
C PHE A 107 8.53 -11.22 1.41
N ILE A 108 9.53 -11.85 2.02
CA ILE A 108 10.58 -12.58 1.29
C ILE A 108 9.99 -13.72 0.45
N PRO A 109 9.31 -14.73 1.04
CA PRO A 109 8.73 -15.81 0.26
C PRO A 109 7.55 -15.35 -0.60
N LEU A 110 6.82 -14.31 -0.16
CA LEU A 110 5.73 -13.75 -0.94
C LEU A 110 6.24 -13.14 -2.24
N ARG A 111 7.32 -12.33 -2.19
CA ARG A 111 7.97 -11.76 -3.37
C ARG A 111 8.32 -12.85 -4.38
N ASN A 112 8.94 -13.95 -3.94
CA ASN A 112 9.31 -15.04 -4.83
C ASN A 112 8.09 -15.73 -5.48
N LYS A 113 6.95 -15.79 -4.75
CA LYS A 113 5.71 -16.39 -5.28
C LYS A 113 5.03 -15.52 -6.34
N ILE A 114 5.16 -14.19 -6.23
CA ILE A 114 4.46 -13.24 -7.10
C ILE A 114 5.34 -12.69 -8.23
N GLU A 115 6.65 -12.93 -8.20
CA GLU A 115 7.62 -12.34 -9.14
C GLU A 115 7.28 -12.61 -10.62
N HIS A 116 6.74 -13.80 -10.89
CA HIS A 116 6.38 -14.23 -12.24
C HIS A 116 4.87 -14.26 -12.49
N LYS A 117 4.06 -13.68 -11.60
CA LYS A 117 2.59 -13.79 -11.61
C LYS A 117 1.94 -12.43 -11.42
N SER A 118 0.87 -12.19 -12.16
CA SER A 118 0.01 -11.01 -11.95
C SER A 118 -1.25 -11.45 -11.22
N LEU A 119 -1.36 -11.10 -9.96
CA LEU A 119 -2.40 -11.57 -9.04
C LEU A 119 -3.13 -10.38 -8.38
N PRO A 120 -3.85 -9.55 -9.16
CA PRO A 120 -4.54 -8.37 -8.60
C PRO A 120 -5.59 -8.74 -7.54
N GLU A 121 -6.05 -9.97 -7.52
CA GLU A 121 -7.06 -10.47 -6.58
C GLU A 121 -6.56 -10.52 -5.14
N ILE A 122 -5.24 -10.56 -4.93
CA ILE A 122 -4.65 -10.61 -3.58
C ILE A 122 -4.32 -9.23 -3.00
N ASP A 123 -4.39 -8.17 -3.80
CA ASP A 123 -4.07 -6.80 -3.33
C ASP A 123 -4.82 -6.40 -2.05
N PRO A 124 -6.14 -6.64 -1.92
CA PRO A 124 -6.86 -6.30 -0.70
C PRO A 124 -6.42 -7.11 0.53
N ASP A 125 -5.98 -8.36 0.32
CA ASP A 125 -5.53 -9.24 1.41
C ASP A 125 -4.16 -8.80 1.97
N LEU A 126 -3.36 -8.09 1.17
CA LEU A 126 -2.00 -7.66 1.51
C LEU A 126 -1.90 -6.21 2.01
N PHE A 127 -3.00 -5.47 1.89
CA PHE A 127 -3.00 -4.04 2.16
C PHE A 127 -2.43 -3.69 3.54
N ALA A 128 -2.87 -4.39 4.59
CA ALA A 128 -2.48 -4.10 5.96
C ALA A 128 -0.98 -4.36 6.23
N GLU A 129 -0.45 -5.46 5.69
CA GLU A 129 0.97 -5.78 5.80
C GLU A 129 1.84 -4.82 4.97
N CYS A 130 1.38 -4.40 3.78
CA CYS A 130 2.05 -3.40 2.96
C CYS A 130 2.11 -2.04 3.67
N GLN A 131 1.03 -1.61 4.32
CA GLN A 131 1.01 -0.38 5.11
C GLN A 131 2.00 -0.45 6.27
N ALA A 132 1.99 -1.55 7.02
CA ALA A 132 2.95 -1.75 8.10
C ALA A 132 4.40 -1.73 7.59
N LEU A 133 4.67 -2.36 6.44
CA LEU A 133 6.01 -2.38 5.83
C LEU A 133 6.55 -0.98 5.56
N LEU A 134 5.70 -0.07 5.06
CA LEU A 134 6.06 1.33 4.79
C LEU A 134 6.25 2.13 6.08
N LEU A 135 5.32 2.03 7.03
CA LEU A 135 5.40 2.75 8.31
C LEU A 135 6.62 2.31 9.12
N ASN A 136 6.93 1.02 9.11
CA ASN A 136 8.13 0.48 9.75
C ASN A 136 9.41 1.00 9.08
N TYR A 137 9.40 1.11 7.75
CA TYR A 137 10.52 1.63 6.98
C TYR A 137 10.84 3.07 7.41
N ASP A 138 9.84 3.94 7.43
CA ASP A 138 10.03 5.33 7.84
C ASP A 138 10.47 5.45 9.31
N LYS A 139 9.91 4.61 10.20
CA LYS A 139 10.31 4.54 11.61
C LYS A 139 11.76 4.10 11.80
N ILE A 140 12.25 3.15 11.00
CA ILE A 140 13.65 2.70 11.07
C ILE A 140 14.57 3.77 10.46
N LEU A 141 14.17 4.47 9.39
CA LEU A 141 14.90 5.64 8.88
C LEU A 141 15.09 6.70 9.95
N GLU A 142 14.01 7.08 10.63
CA GLU A 142 14.06 8.04 11.72
C GLU A 142 15.01 7.61 12.83
N LYS A 143 14.86 6.38 13.30
CA LYS A 143 15.69 5.81 14.37
C LYS A 143 17.17 5.81 14.01
N GLU A 144 17.51 5.43 12.78
CA GLU A 144 18.88 5.18 12.38
C GLU A 144 19.58 6.41 11.77
N PHE A 145 18.86 7.29 11.10
CA PHE A 145 19.44 8.41 10.37
C PHE A 145 18.86 9.77 10.74
N GLY A 146 17.74 9.82 11.46
CA GLY A 146 17.09 11.06 11.90
C GLY A 146 15.97 11.50 10.96
N LEU A 147 15.23 12.51 11.40
CA LEU A 147 14.01 13.02 10.73
C LEU A 147 14.28 13.53 9.31
N ASP A 148 15.42 14.15 9.05
CA ASP A 148 15.78 14.70 7.73
C ASP A 148 15.80 13.65 6.61
N PHE A 149 15.92 12.37 6.98
CA PHE A 149 15.94 11.26 6.02
C PHE A 149 14.59 10.58 5.85
N CYS A 150 13.61 10.89 6.69
CA CYS A 150 12.26 10.33 6.60
C CYS A 150 11.61 10.67 5.26
N ILE A 151 10.69 9.81 4.83
CA ILE A 151 9.95 10.00 3.57
C ILE A 151 8.52 10.47 3.79
N ARG A 152 8.06 10.55 5.06
CA ARG A 152 6.68 10.87 5.44
C ARG A 152 6.16 12.19 4.86
N GLU A 153 7.01 13.20 4.75
CA GLU A 153 6.63 14.50 4.18
C GLU A 153 6.43 14.46 2.66
N SER A 154 7.04 13.47 1.99
CA SER A 154 6.89 13.25 0.55
C SER A 154 5.70 12.33 0.22
N LEU A 155 5.01 11.80 1.25
CA LEU A 155 3.90 10.89 1.08
C LEU A 155 2.59 11.68 0.96
N SER A 156 2.12 11.90 -0.27
CA SER A 156 0.71 12.19 -0.48
C SER A 156 -0.07 10.89 -0.28
N PHE A 157 -0.88 10.82 0.76
CA PHE A 157 -1.75 9.69 1.01
C PHE A 157 -2.79 9.58 -0.11
N SER A 158 -2.61 8.64 -1.01
CA SER A 158 -3.70 8.18 -1.87
C SER A 158 -4.54 7.21 -1.05
N LEU A 159 -5.53 7.76 -0.35
CA LEU A 159 -6.55 6.98 0.31
C LEU A 159 -7.35 6.23 -0.74
N GLN A 160 -7.25 4.91 -0.72
CA GLN A 160 -8.20 4.07 -1.43
C GLN A 160 -9.51 4.06 -0.63
N LEU A 161 -10.33 5.10 -0.81
CA LEU A 161 -11.61 5.29 -0.11
C LEU A 161 -12.64 4.20 -0.45
N PHE A 162 -12.43 3.48 -1.55
CA PHE A 162 -13.32 2.44 -2.03
C PHE A 162 -12.49 1.20 -2.40
N PRO A 163 -12.38 0.20 -1.51
CA PRO A 163 -11.91 -1.10 -1.96
C PRO A 163 -12.85 -1.60 -3.05
N SER A 164 -12.31 -2.00 -4.18
CA SER A 164 -13.14 -2.55 -5.26
C SER A 164 -13.87 -3.78 -4.74
N SER A 165 -15.20 -3.71 -4.69
CA SER A 165 -16.09 -4.74 -4.17
C SER A 165 -16.38 -5.86 -5.18
N ARG A 166 -15.50 -6.07 -6.14
CA ARG A 166 -15.62 -7.28 -6.98
C ARG A 166 -15.53 -8.49 -6.07
N ASN A 167 -16.41 -9.47 -6.29
CA ASN A 167 -16.46 -10.72 -5.56
C ASN A 167 -15.07 -11.39 -5.53
N LEU A 168 -14.24 -10.94 -4.60
CA LEU A 168 -12.86 -11.37 -4.42
C LEU A 168 -12.79 -12.89 -4.20
N ALA A 169 -13.79 -13.43 -3.50
CA ALA A 169 -13.89 -14.86 -3.23
C ALA A 169 -14.04 -15.69 -4.51
N ASP A 170 -14.80 -15.20 -5.50
CA ASP A 170 -15.03 -15.93 -6.76
C ASP A 170 -13.83 -15.77 -7.71
N ALA A 171 -13.20 -14.59 -7.75
CA ALA A 171 -11.98 -14.37 -8.51
C ALA A 171 -10.82 -15.25 -8.02
N ILE A 172 -10.68 -15.43 -6.71
CA ILE A 172 -9.66 -16.30 -6.11
C ILE A 172 -9.95 -17.78 -6.40
N LYS A 173 -11.22 -18.21 -6.38
CA LYS A 173 -11.59 -19.59 -6.69
C LYS A 173 -11.28 -19.98 -8.12
N SER A 174 -11.36 -19.03 -9.04
CA SER A 174 -11.10 -19.27 -10.47
C SER A 174 -9.61 -19.24 -10.85
N ASN A 175 -8.73 -18.74 -9.97
CA ASN A 175 -7.29 -18.63 -10.22
C ASN A 175 -6.49 -19.51 -9.23
N PRO A 176 -5.94 -20.67 -9.67
CA PRO A 176 -5.18 -21.57 -8.80
C PRO A 176 -3.94 -20.91 -8.17
N ASP A 177 -3.30 -19.98 -8.88
CA ASP A 177 -2.13 -19.28 -8.39
C ASP A 177 -2.48 -18.30 -7.28
N ALA A 178 -3.60 -17.57 -7.42
CA ALA A 178 -4.12 -16.71 -6.35
C ALA A 178 -4.50 -17.53 -5.10
N LYS A 179 -5.09 -18.72 -5.29
CA LYS A 179 -5.39 -19.64 -4.19
C LYS A 179 -4.12 -20.07 -3.45
N ASN A 180 -3.08 -20.51 -4.16
CA ASN A 180 -1.82 -20.93 -3.55
C ASN A 180 -1.14 -19.80 -2.76
N VAL A 181 -1.20 -18.57 -3.25
CA VAL A 181 -0.65 -17.42 -2.53
C VAL A 181 -1.50 -17.09 -1.30
N LYS A 182 -2.83 -17.16 -1.42
CA LYS A 182 -3.74 -16.94 -0.28
C LYS A 182 -3.56 -18.00 0.81
N ASP A 183 -3.39 -19.26 0.45
CA ASP A 183 -3.11 -20.33 1.38
C ASP A 183 -1.78 -20.09 2.14
N PHE A 184 -0.75 -19.61 1.43
CA PHE A 184 0.50 -19.19 2.06
C PHE A 184 0.28 -18.04 3.05
N ILE A 185 -0.46 -17.00 2.67
CA ILE A 185 -0.76 -15.84 3.52
C ILE A 185 -1.45 -16.30 4.81
N ASN A 186 -2.50 -17.12 4.67
CA ASN A 186 -3.26 -17.64 5.80
C ASN A 186 -2.40 -18.52 6.72
N LYS A 187 -1.61 -19.42 6.13
CA LYS A 187 -0.69 -20.30 6.91
C LYS A 187 0.35 -19.46 7.66
N TYR A 188 0.92 -18.44 7.04
CA TYR A 188 1.89 -17.59 7.70
C TYR A 188 1.26 -16.82 8.86
N ARG A 189 0.10 -16.17 8.64
CA ARG A 189 -0.65 -15.47 9.70
C ARG A 189 -0.98 -16.41 10.88
N SER A 190 -1.42 -17.63 10.60
CA SER A 190 -1.75 -18.62 11.64
C SER A 190 -0.53 -19.10 12.42
N SER A 191 0.69 -18.92 11.93
CA SER A 191 1.92 -19.28 12.63
C SER A 191 2.44 -18.20 13.58
N LEU A 192 1.82 -17.01 13.57
CA LEU A 192 2.23 -15.90 14.41
C LEU A 192 1.47 -15.90 15.75
N SER A 193 2.13 -15.38 16.79
CA SER A 193 1.47 -15.15 18.08
C SER A 193 0.47 -13.99 17.99
N THR A 194 -0.52 -14.00 18.88
CA THR A 194 -1.54 -12.94 18.97
C THR A 194 -0.90 -11.56 19.14
N ASP A 195 0.11 -11.43 19.99
CA ASP A 195 0.82 -10.16 20.23
C ASP A 195 1.45 -9.57 18.95
N VAL A 196 1.98 -10.46 18.08
CA VAL A 196 2.54 -10.02 16.78
C VAL A 196 1.44 -9.61 15.83
N LEU A 197 0.35 -10.37 15.75
CA LEU A 197 -0.79 -10.09 14.85
C LEU A 197 -1.52 -8.79 15.20
N GLU A 198 -1.68 -8.51 16.49
CA GLU A 198 -2.33 -7.29 16.99
C GLU A 198 -1.39 -6.07 16.96
N SER A 199 -0.10 -6.29 16.79
CA SER A 199 0.86 -5.22 16.63
C SER A 199 0.66 -4.49 15.30
N GLY A 200 0.47 -3.19 15.34
CA GLY A 200 0.46 -2.34 14.15
C GLY A 200 1.76 -2.35 13.33
N GLN A 201 2.81 -2.99 13.84
CA GLN A 201 4.10 -3.16 13.15
C GLN A 201 4.12 -4.40 12.24
N TYR A 202 3.28 -5.42 12.50
CA TYR A 202 3.13 -6.54 11.57
C TYR A 202 2.10 -6.24 10.47
N SER A 203 0.93 -5.75 10.85
CA SER A 203 -0.12 -5.33 9.94
C SER A 203 -0.82 -4.09 10.47
N PHE A 204 -1.04 -3.10 9.62
CA PHE A 204 -1.66 -1.84 10.01
C PHE A 204 -2.97 -1.63 9.25
N LYS A 205 -4.08 -1.56 9.98
CA LYS A 205 -5.40 -1.25 9.44
C LYS A 205 -5.85 0.08 10.01
N ALA A 206 -6.00 1.08 9.16
CA ALA A 206 -6.58 2.37 9.53
C ALA A 206 -8.02 2.45 9.01
N PHE A 207 -8.90 3.00 9.82
CA PHE A 207 -10.28 3.29 9.46
C PHE A 207 -10.47 4.80 9.44
N LEU A 208 -11.27 5.26 8.49
CA LEU A 208 -11.68 6.65 8.42
C LEU A 208 -12.99 6.82 9.19
N LEU A 209 -12.96 7.62 10.23
CA LEU A 209 -14.16 7.99 10.98
C LEU A 209 -14.53 9.42 10.64
N GLN A 210 -15.82 9.64 10.39
CA GLN A 210 -16.36 10.98 10.30
C GLN A 210 -16.48 11.55 11.72
N VAL A 211 -15.74 12.61 12.00
CA VAL A 211 -15.79 13.30 13.31
C VAL A 211 -17.03 14.18 13.35
N ALA A 212 -17.92 13.92 14.32
CA ALA A 212 -19.06 14.79 14.60
C ALA A 212 -18.57 16.13 15.19
N ASN A 213 -19.28 17.24 14.87
CA ASN A 213 -19.02 18.59 15.38
C ASN A 213 -17.88 19.39 14.71
N HIS A 214 -17.63 19.20 13.44
CA HIS A 214 -16.75 20.10 12.70
C HIS A 214 -17.49 21.37 12.27
N LYS A 215 -16.88 22.55 12.48
CA LYS A 215 -17.49 23.86 12.23
C LYS A 215 -17.48 24.31 10.76
N SER A 216 -16.83 23.60 9.87
CA SER A 216 -16.73 23.94 8.44
C SER A 216 -17.72 23.11 7.63
N ALA A 217 -18.59 23.76 6.86
CA ALA A 217 -19.56 23.09 5.99
C ALA A 217 -18.92 22.41 4.77
N ASP A 218 -17.71 22.83 4.37
CA ASP A 218 -17.06 22.45 3.13
C ASP A 218 -15.92 21.41 3.31
N SER A 219 -15.68 20.97 4.55
CA SER A 219 -14.66 19.98 4.83
C SER A 219 -15.23 18.73 5.48
N LEU A 220 -14.78 17.56 5.01
CA LEU A 220 -15.08 16.30 5.66
C LEU A 220 -13.97 16.02 6.68
N PRO A 221 -14.20 16.19 7.99
CA PRO A 221 -13.20 15.90 8.99
C PRO A 221 -12.98 14.40 9.05
N ILE A 222 -11.76 13.98 8.78
CA ILE A 222 -11.35 12.58 8.75
C ILE A 222 -10.25 12.40 9.79
N GLN A 223 -10.43 11.44 10.68
CA GLN A 223 -9.43 11.04 11.65
C GLN A 223 -9.01 9.61 11.39
N PHE A 224 -7.69 9.37 11.36
CA PHE A 224 -7.13 8.03 11.37
C PHE A 224 -7.07 7.50 12.79
N VAL A 225 -7.75 6.39 13.03
CA VAL A 225 -7.75 5.72 14.34
C VAL A 225 -7.39 4.25 14.11
N ARG A 226 -6.59 3.68 15.01
CA ARG A 226 -6.31 2.24 15.00
C ARG A 226 -7.58 1.50 15.42
N TYR A 227 -7.83 0.34 14.78
CA TYR A 227 -9.04 -0.44 15.05
C TYR A 227 -9.15 -0.90 16.51
N ASP A 228 -8.02 -1.22 17.12
CA ASP A 228 -7.89 -1.65 18.51
C ASP A 228 -8.19 -0.51 19.51
N GLU A 229 -7.98 0.73 19.14
CA GLU A 229 -8.26 1.93 19.94
C GLU A 229 -9.73 2.40 19.86
N LEU A 230 -10.51 1.77 18.96
CA LEU A 230 -11.94 2.09 18.82
C LEU A 230 -12.75 1.52 19.99
N THR A 231 -13.70 2.30 20.47
CA THR A 231 -14.73 1.82 21.38
C THR A 231 -15.66 0.81 20.69
N ASP A 232 -16.38 0.00 21.47
CA ASP A 232 -17.32 -0.98 20.92
C ASP A 232 -18.45 -0.34 20.10
N GLU A 233 -18.80 0.90 20.40
CA GLU A 233 -19.78 1.67 19.66
C GLU A 233 -19.21 2.15 18.32
N GLU A 234 -17.98 2.63 18.29
CA GLU A 234 -17.29 3.02 17.06
C GLU A 234 -17.02 1.81 16.15
N LYS A 235 -16.64 0.66 16.72
CA LYS A 235 -16.50 -0.61 15.98
C LYS A 235 -17.81 -1.03 15.32
N ARG A 236 -18.93 -0.88 16.03
CA ARG A 236 -20.28 -1.12 15.45
C ARG A 236 -20.61 -0.15 14.33
N ASN A 237 -20.25 1.12 14.49
CA ASN A 237 -20.48 2.14 13.47
C ASN A 237 -19.61 1.94 12.23
N VAL A 238 -18.35 1.55 12.37
CA VAL A 238 -17.46 1.16 11.25
C VAL A 238 -18.06 0.00 10.47
N ASN A 239 -18.53 -1.04 11.15
CA ASN A 239 -19.19 -2.18 10.51
C ASN A 239 -20.50 -1.79 9.82
N ARG A 240 -21.23 -0.82 10.37
CA ARG A 240 -22.46 -0.28 9.78
C ARG A 240 -22.19 0.56 8.54
N VAL A 241 -21.14 1.39 8.55
CA VAL A 241 -20.70 2.15 7.37
C VAL A 241 -20.22 1.22 6.27
N ALA A 242 -19.45 0.17 6.60
CA ALA A 242 -19.06 -0.85 5.64
C ALA A 242 -20.26 -1.59 5.04
N ALA A 243 -21.31 -1.85 5.83
CA ALA A 243 -22.55 -2.44 5.35
C ALA A 243 -23.37 -1.48 4.48
N LEU A 244 -23.42 -0.19 4.83
CA LEU A 244 -24.09 0.85 4.06
C LEU A 244 -23.41 1.11 2.71
N VAL A 245 -22.08 1.06 2.66
CA VAL A 245 -21.33 1.15 1.40
C VAL A 245 -21.64 -0.04 0.50
N LYS A 246 -21.76 -1.26 1.04
CA LYS A 246 -22.22 -2.43 0.28
C LYS A 246 -23.63 -2.29 -0.28
N VAL A 247 -24.54 -1.62 0.43
CA VAL A 247 -25.92 -1.42 0.00
C VAL A 247 -26.06 -0.27 -1.01
N LYS A 248 -25.14 0.70 -1.01
CA LYS A 248 -25.12 1.82 -1.99
C LYS A 248 -24.37 1.53 -3.28
N GLU A 249 -23.77 0.37 -3.44
CA GLU A 249 -23.36 -0.10 -4.76
C GLU A 249 -24.61 -0.49 -5.58
N ARG A 250 -25.35 0.53 -5.99
CA ARG A 250 -26.20 0.36 -7.16
C ARG A 250 -25.26 0.14 -8.34
N PRO A 251 -25.37 -0.98 -9.06
CA PRO A 251 -24.72 -1.07 -10.34
C PRO A 251 -25.18 0.15 -11.13
N VAL A 252 -24.27 0.96 -11.61
CA VAL A 252 -24.53 1.95 -12.65
C VAL A 252 -24.72 1.14 -13.93
N SER A 253 -25.70 0.27 -13.91
CA SER A 253 -26.26 -0.29 -15.13
C SER A 253 -27.21 0.78 -15.65
N GLY A 254 -27.01 1.19 -16.87
CA GLY A 254 -27.64 2.31 -17.57
C GLY A 254 -29.17 2.43 -17.55
N LYS A 255 -29.84 1.96 -16.50
CA LYS A 255 -31.29 2.11 -16.29
C LYS A 255 -31.69 3.53 -15.88
N ASP A 256 -30.76 4.32 -15.33
CA ASP A 256 -31.01 5.72 -14.93
C ASP A 256 -30.35 6.73 -15.87
N LEU A 257 -29.75 6.29 -16.95
CA LEU A 257 -29.34 7.19 -18.03
C LEU A 257 -30.59 7.59 -18.79
N LEU A 258 -31.04 8.81 -18.50
CA LEU A 258 -32.10 9.45 -19.29
C LEU A 258 -31.69 9.43 -20.76
N MET A 259 -32.50 8.79 -21.60
CA MET A 259 -32.32 8.87 -23.04
C MET A 259 -32.24 10.34 -23.47
N PRO A 260 -31.38 10.70 -24.43
CA PRO A 260 -31.20 12.10 -24.85
C PRO A 260 -32.52 12.85 -25.09
N GLY A 261 -33.56 12.18 -25.59
CA GLY A 261 -34.89 12.73 -25.75
C GLY A 261 -35.58 13.09 -24.42
N LYS A 262 -35.40 12.28 -23.37
CA LYS A 262 -35.96 12.55 -22.03
C LYS A 262 -35.25 13.69 -21.33
N VAL A 263 -33.94 13.82 -21.53
CA VAL A 263 -33.17 14.98 -21.01
C VAL A 263 -33.69 16.26 -21.64
N VAL A 264 -33.94 16.25 -22.95
CA VAL A 264 -34.50 17.42 -23.66
C VAL A 264 -35.90 17.77 -23.16
N GLU A 265 -36.75 16.78 -22.91
CA GLU A 265 -38.10 16.99 -22.35
C GLU A 265 -38.06 17.61 -20.93
N ILE A 266 -37.17 17.14 -20.07
CA ILE A 266 -36.99 17.71 -18.73
C ILE A 266 -36.47 19.15 -18.80
N VAL A 267 -35.45 19.39 -19.61
CA VAL A 267 -34.86 20.73 -19.79
C VAL A 267 -35.89 21.68 -20.41
N GLN A 268 -36.73 21.24 -21.35
CA GLN A 268 -37.82 22.07 -21.90
C GLN A 268 -38.91 22.39 -20.89
N HIS A 269 -39.24 21.40 -20.01
CA HIS A 269 -40.28 21.57 -19.00
C HIS A 269 -39.80 22.43 -17.82
N GLU A 270 -38.59 22.21 -17.32
CA GLU A 270 -38.07 22.93 -16.12
C GLU A 270 -37.51 24.32 -16.46
N LEU A 271 -36.87 24.47 -17.60
CA LEU A 271 -36.28 25.78 -17.99
C LEU A 271 -37.14 26.60 -18.95
N GLY A 272 -38.31 26.11 -19.32
CA GLY A 272 -39.26 26.85 -20.17
C GLY A 272 -38.67 27.25 -21.55
N ASN A 273 -37.70 26.53 -22.07
CA ASN A 273 -36.98 26.87 -23.28
C ASN A 273 -37.40 25.99 -24.48
N PRO A 274 -38.40 26.43 -25.31
CA PRO A 274 -38.92 25.64 -26.42
C PRO A 274 -37.98 25.55 -27.64
N LYS A 275 -36.79 26.13 -27.58
CA LYS A 275 -35.87 26.27 -28.74
C LYS A 275 -34.95 25.06 -28.96
N ILE A 276 -34.98 24.06 -28.07
CA ILE A 276 -34.15 22.84 -28.20
C ILE A 276 -35.02 21.76 -28.81
N ASN A 277 -34.64 21.18 -29.94
CA ASN A 277 -35.32 20.03 -30.50
C ASN A 277 -34.85 18.68 -29.87
N LYS A 278 -35.54 17.60 -30.14
CA LYS A 278 -35.24 16.27 -29.62
C LYS A 278 -33.83 15.74 -29.96
N ASN A 279 -33.12 16.37 -30.86
CA ASN A 279 -31.76 16.05 -31.28
C ASN A 279 -30.71 17.01 -30.68
N GLY A 280 -31.08 17.82 -29.69
CA GLY A 280 -30.16 18.76 -29.00
C GLY A 280 -29.72 19.98 -29.84
N LYS A 281 -30.32 20.22 -31.02
CA LYS A 281 -30.00 21.35 -31.86
C LYS A 281 -30.98 22.48 -31.63
N THR A 282 -30.49 23.73 -31.55
CA THR A 282 -31.33 24.94 -31.55
C THR A 282 -32.11 25.08 -32.83
N LYS A 283 -33.41 25.39 -32.76
CA LYS A 283 -34.19 25.70 -33.95
C LYS A 283 -33.66 26.99 -34.56
N ASN A 284 -33.28 26.94 -35.83
CA ASN A 284 -32.91 28.17 -36.57
C ASN A 284 -34.09 29.17 -36.58
N LEU A 285 -33.83 30.36 -36.15
CA LEU A 285 -34.76 31.51 -36.11
C LEU A 285 -34.91 32.20 -37.49
N SER A 286 -34.94 31.45 -38.58
CA SER A 286 -35.08 32.01 -39.93
C SER A 286 -36.43 31.70 -40.56
N SER A 287 -37.50 31.84 -39.79
CA SER A 287 -38.87 31.88 -40.35
C SER A 287 -39.83 32.44 -39.30
N ILE A 288 -39.79 33.72 -39.08
CA ILE A 288 -40.92 34.61 -38.78
C ILE A 288 -40.74 35.86 -39.61
#